data_390d6ba2a65c09c1864e75cc434b4f51
#
_entry.id   390d6ba2a65c09c1864e75cc434b4f51
#
_cell.length_a   1.000
_cell.length_b   1.000
_cell.length_c   1.000
_cell.angle_alpha   90.00
_cell.angle_beta   90.00
_cell.angle_gamma   90.00
#
_symmetry.space_group_name_H-M   'P 1'
#
loop_
_entity.id
_entity.type
_entity.pdbx_description
1 polymer ?
#
loop_
_entity_poly.entity_id
_entity_poly.type
_entity_poly.pdbx_seq_one_letter_code
_entity_poly.pdbx_strand_id
1 'polypeptide(L)'
;MLRVLVFSTLYPNQAQPNHGVFVENRLRHTLAQGGIEATVLAPVPWFPFRHPRFGRYATYAAVPRLETRHGLEIHHPRYPVIPKIGSRLTPVFLYRAAKRVLDRMAKQGAPKFDLIDAHYFYPDGVAAARLARELDIPLLITGRGTDLTLIPQSPPERAQIQWAGKQASALITVCEDLRHRLVELGEAPSRVVTLRNGVDLTRFSPGDRDAARKRLGLDGFTLLSVGSLIPRKGHELIIAALADLPDARLLIAGSGPMRAELERVAVEKGVASRVRFLGEIAHDALTDAYRAADIFVLASSREGWANVLLEAMACGTPVVATNVNGTPEVVQDPKLGVLVQERSAPALAQAIKQLRALSPDRRAVRTYAEQFSWDDTARANKALFLAAAHYGFQDRFNPAIVTAAYSVLSRTERLPPFGQ
;
A
#
# COMPACT_ATOMS: atom_id res chain seq x y z
N MET A 1 -6.75 -21.54 -18.28
CA MET A 1 -6.52 -20.83 -17.00
C MET A 1 -5.23 -20.05 -17.15
N LEU A 2 -5.25 -18.74 -16.90
CA LEU A 2 -4.07 -17.87 -17.00
C LEU A 2 -3.17 -18.06 -15.78
N ARG A 3 -1.86 -18.29 -15.97
CA ARG A 3 -0.89 -18.50 -14.88
C ARG A 3 -0.03 -17.27 -14.67
N VAL A 4 -0.19 -16.64 -13.52
CA VAL A 4 0.46 -15.38 -13.17
C VAL A 4 1.56 -15.61 -12.15
N LEU A 5 2.76 -15.12 -12.44
CA LEU A 5 3.84 -15.02 -11.46
C LEU A 5 3.78 -13.66 -10.79
N VAL A 6 3.37 -13.62 -9.53
CA VAL A 6 3.41 -12.37 -8.75
C VAL A 6 4.79 -12.19 -8.13
N PHE A 7 5.42 -11.05 -8.36
CA PHE A 7 6.76 -10.76 -7.86
C PHE A 7 6.77 -9.52 -6.98
N SER A 8 7.05 -9.68 -5.69
CA SER A 8 7.13 -8.55 -4.77
C SER A 8 7.90 -8.87 -3.49
N THR A 9 8.84 -8.00 -3.08
CA THR A 9 9.39 -8.01 -1.72
C THR A 9 8.41 -7.50 -0.68
N LEU A 10 7.35 -6.80 -1.12
CA LEU A 10 6.24 -6.30 -0.29
C LEU A 10 5.09 -7.31 -0.31
N TYR A 11 5.26 -8.42 0.41
CA TYR A 11 4.22 -9.43 0.55
C TYR A 11 4.18 -9.95 1.98
N PRO A 12 2.98 -10.21 2.57
CA PRO A 12 2.87 -10.76 3.91
C PRO A 12 3.52 -12.14 4.02
N ASN A 13 4.04 -12.43 5.20
CA ASN A 13 4.58 -13.75 5.53
C ASN A 13 4.35 -14.05 7.01
N GLN A 14 4.61 -15.30 7.42
CA GLN A 14 4.37 -15.75 8.79
C GLN A 14 5.07 -14.89 9.85
N ALA A 15 6.28 -14.38 9.56
CA ALA A 15 7.04 -13.53 10.48
C ALA A 15 6.62 -12.05 10.43
N GLN A 16 5.98 -11.62 9.34
CA GLN A 16 5.56 -10.24 9.08
C GLN A 16 4.16 -10.22 8.43
N PRO A 17 3.10 -10.56 9.18
CA PRO A 17 1.76 -10.76 8.61
C PRO A 17 1.13 -9.48 8.02
N ASN A 18 1.60 -8.31 8.44
CA ASN A 18 1.10 -7.00 7.97
C ASN A 18 1.96 -6.38 6.86
N HIS A 19 3.06 -7.05 6.43
CA HIS A 19 3.97 -6.51 5.43
C HIS A 19 3.41 -6.62 4.02
N GLY A 20 3.02 -5.49 3.41
CA GLY A 20 2.54 -5.48 2.02
C GLY A 20 1.15 -6.10 1.80
N VAL A 21 0.27 -6.11 2.82
CA VAL A 21 -1.11 -6.66 2.77
C VAL A 21 -1.90 -6.13 1.56
N PHE A 22 -1.63 -4.91 1.11
CA PHE A 22 -2.29 -4.33 -0.07
C PHE A 22 -1.97 -5.05 -1.38
N VAL A 23 -0.81 -5.72 -1.49
CA VAL A 23 -0.47 -6.58 -2.63
C VAL A 23 -1.28 -7.87 -2.57
N GLU A 24 -1.30 -8.52 -1.41
CA GLU A 24 -2.10 -9.73 -1.16
C GLU A 24 -3.60 -9.48 -1.42
N ASN A 25 -4.15 -8.37 -0.90
CA ASN A 25 -5.55 -8.01 -1.11
C ASN A 25 -5.87 -7.81 -2.60
N ARG A 26 -5.05 -7.05 -3.34
CA ARG A 26 -5.26 -6.86 -4.79
C ARG A 26 -5.25 -8.20 -5.52
N LEU A 27 -4.27 -9.06 -5.24
CA LEU A 27 -4.17 -10.38 -5.85
C LEU A 27 -5.43 -11.22 -5.55
N ARG A 28 -5.82 -11.32 -4.29
CA ARG A 28 -7.00 -12.11 -3.89
C ARG A 28 -8.27 -11.66 -4.58
N HIS A 29 -8.53 -10.36 -4.65
CA HIS A 29 -9.69 -9.82 -5.37
C HIS A 29 -9.63 -10.05 -6.87
N THR A 30 -8.42 -9.98 -7.48
CA THR A 30 -8.23 -10.32 -8.89
C THR A 30 -8.50 -11.80 -9.16
N LEU A 31 -7.99 -12.71 -8.30
CA LEU A 31 -8.24 -14.14 -8.42
C LEU A 31 -9.71 -14.52 -8.22
N ALA A 32 -10.42 -13.80 -7.35
CA ALA A 32 -11.85 -13.99 -7.14
C ALA A 32 -12.70 -13.71 -8.40
N GLN A 33 -12.16 -12.98 -9.39
CA GLN A 33 -12.80 -12.80 -10.71
C GLN A 33 -12.75 -14.08 -11.57
N GLY A 34 -12.06 -15.14 -11.11
CA GLY A 34 -11.95 -16.44 -11.80
C GLY A 34 -11.04 -16.43 -13.04
N GLY A 35 -10.67 -17.62 -13.51
CA GLY A 35 -9.90 -17.80 -14.73
C GLY A 35 -8.39 -17.55 -14.60
N ILE A 36 -7.87 -17.28 -13.40
CA ILE A 36 -6.47 -16.97 -13.11
C ILE A 36 -5.97 -17.86 -11.98
N GLU A 37 -4.77 -18.40 -12.13
CA GLU A 37 -3.96 -19.04 -11.11
C GLU A 37 -2.73 -18.17 -10.83
N ALA A 38 -2.26 -18.14 -9.59
CA ALA A 38 -1.08 -17.37 -9.24
C ALA A 38 -0.12 -18.14 -8.33
N THR A 39 1.16 -17.93 -8.56
CA THR A 39 2.25 -18.28 -7.65
C THR A 39 2.98 -17.01 -7.26
N VAL A 40 3.33 -16.88 -5.97
CA VAL A 40 3.97 -15.67 -5.46
C VAL A 40 5.46 -15.94 -5.21
N LEU A 41 6.32 -15.11 -5.79
CA LEU A 41 7.72 -14.98 -5.39
C LEU A 41 7.89 -13.71 -4.56
N ALA A 42 8.07 -13.89 -3.27
CA ALA A 42 8.29 -12.82 -2.30
C ALA A 42 9.71 -12.90 -1.71
N PRO A 43 10.74 -12.37 -2.42
CA PRO A 43 12.12 -12.49 -1.99
C PRO A 43 12.36 -11.81 -0.63
N VAL A 44 13.17 -12.45 0.21
CA VAL A 44 13.50 -11.98 1.55
C VAL A 44 15.03 -11.88 1.71
N PRO A 45 15.54 -10.82 2.37
CA PRO A 45 16.96 -10.74 2.69
C PRO A 45 17.47 -11.99 3.39
N TRP A 46 18.63 -12.50 2.95
CA TRP A 46 19.29 -13.60 3.64
C TRP A 46 19.99 -13.12 4.90
N PHE A 47 19.74 -13.80 6.01
CA PHE A 47 20.48 -13.62 7.26
C PHE A 47 20.58 -14.95 8.01
N PRO A 48 21.73 -15.29 8.61
CA PRO A 48 21.94 -16.62 9.18
C PRO A 48 21.35 -16.82 10.59
N PHE A 49 21.12 -15.74 11.36
CA PHE A 49 20.79 -15.85 12.77
C PHE A 49 19.38 -15.35 13.08
N ARG A 50 18.63 -16.08 13.92
CA ARG A 50 17.26 -15.74 14.36
C ARG A 50 17.19 -15.06 15.73
N HIS A 51 18.34 -14.80 16.35
CA HIS A 51 18.37 -14.26 17.71
C HIS A 51 17.84 -12.81 17.73
N PRO A 52 16.94 -12.44 18.67
CA PRO A 52 16.29 -11.11 18.73
C PRO A 52 17.24 -9.91 18.76
N ARG A 53 18.48 -10.08 19.25
CA ARG A 53 19.50 -9.01 19.24
C ARG A 53 19.80 -8.44 17.85
N PHE A 54 19.49 -9.17 16.80
CA PHE A 54 19.68 -8.74 15.43
C PHE A 54 18.49 -7.97 14.84
N GLY A 55 17.45 -7.68 15.66
CA GLY A 55 16.29 -6.88 15.27
C GLY A 55 15.62 -7.42 13.99
N ARG A 56 15.39 -6.53 13.02
CA ARG A 56 14.71 -6.89 11.73
C ARG A 56 15.40 -8.01 10.97
N TYR A 57 16.71 -8.20 11.11
CA TYR A 57 17.41 -9.28 10.42
C TYR A 57 17.06 -10.65 10.99
N ALA A 58 16.81 -10.75 12.29
CA ALA A 58 16.28 -11.95 12.91
C ALA A 58 14.88 -12.29 12.38
N THR A 59 14.04 -11.29 12.16
CA THR A 59 12.71 -11.44 11.53
C THR A 59 12.84 -12.01 10.12
N TYR A 60 13.75 -11.48 9.29
CA TYR A 60 14.01 -12.03 7.96
C TYR A 60 14.47 -13.48 7.99
N ALA A 61 15.36 -13.83 8.93
CA ALA A 61 15.83 -15.22 9.10
C ALA A 61 14.70 -16.17 9.53
N ALA A 62 13.66 -15.69 10.19
CA ALA A 62 12.51 -16.46 10.66
C ALA A 62 11.48 -16.77 9.56
N VAL A 63 11.46 -16.00 8.46
CA VAL A 63 10.52 -16.25 7.33
C VAL A 63 10.77 -17.66 6.75
N PRO A 64 9.75 -18.50 6.52
CA PRO A 64 9.92 -19.81 5.87
C PRO A 64 10.38 -19.64 4.42
N ARG A 65 10.90 -20.70 3.79
CA ARG A 65 11.26 -20.67 2.35
C ARG A 65 10.05 -20.81 1.44
N LEU A 66 9.03 -21.48 1.95
CA LEU A 66 7.76 -21.75 1.29
C LEU A 66 6.68 -21.73 2.36
N GLU A 67 5.55 -21.10 2.06
CA GLU A 67 4.34 -21.13 2.88
C GLU A 67 3.09 -21.08 2.00
N THR A 68 1.96 -21.45 2.57
CA THR A 68 0.65 -21.31 1.92
C THR A 68 -0.18 -20.28 2.67
N ARG A 69 -0.71 -19.27 1.96
CA ARG A 69 -1.60 -18.25 2.51
C ARG A 69 -2.82 -18.10 1.59
N HIS A 70 -4.00 -18.19 2.16
CA HIS A 70 -5.26 -18.10 1.40
C HIS A 70 -5.31 -19.02 0.16
N GLY A 71 -4.72 -20.22 0.27
CA GLY A 71 -4.64 -21.19 -0.83
C GLY A 71 -3.58 -20.91 -1.88
N LEU A 72 -2.79 -19.84 -1.73
CA LEU A 72 -1.69 -19.48 -2.63
C LEU A 72 -0.36 -20.01 -2.12
N GLU A 73 0.44 -20.53 -3.03
CA GLU A 73 1.82 -20.93 -2.77
C GLU A 73 2.75 -19.71 -2.86
N ILE A 74 3.51 -19.46 -1.78
CA ILE A 74 4.38 -18.29 -1.67
C ILE A 74 5.81 -18.77 -1.41
N HIS A 75 6.67 -18.53 -2.38
CA HIS A 75 8.10 -18.80 -2.26
C HIS A 75 8.84 -17.57 -1.77
N HIS A 76 9.74 -17.75 -0.81
CA HIS A 76 10.62 -16.70 -0.27
C HIS A 76 12.09 -16.96 -0.65
N PRO A 77 12.49 -16.69 -1.92
CA PRO A 77 13.89 -16.81 -2.32
C PRO A 77 14.78 -15.87 -1.49
N ARG A 78 15.95 -16.38 -1.07
CA ARG A 78 16.89 -15.63 -0.25
C ARG A 78 17.90 -14.90 -1.11
N TYR A 79 18.07 -13.60 -0.87
CA TYR A 79 19.06 -12.79 -1.56
C TYR A 79 20.01 -12.08 -0.58
N PRO A 80 21.28 -11.87 -0.94
CA PRO A 80 22.24 -11.17 -0.11
C PRO A 80 21.92 -9.67 -0.07
N VAL A 81 22.11 -9.05 1.09
CA VAL A 81 22.07 -7.58 1.26
C VAL A 81 23.48 -7.11 1.62
N ILE A 82 24.02 -6.19 0.81
CA ILE A 82 25.31 -5.57 1.04
C ILE A 82 25.03 -4.15 1.56
N PRO A 83 25.33 -3.84 2.84
CA PRO A 83 25.14 -2.50 3.37
C PRO A 83 25.90 -1.44 2.58
N LYS A 84 25.30 -0.23 2.45
CA LYS A 84 25.88 0.99 1.84
C LYS A 84 26.15 0.95 0.33
N ILE A 85 26.55 -0.17 -0.27
CA ILE A 85 26.90 -0.27 -1.71
C ILE A 85 25.87 -1.10 -2.48
N GLY A 86 25.09 -1.92 -1.77
CA GLY A 86 24.26 -2.96 -2.36
C GLY A 86 22.97 -2.50 -3.04
N SER A 87 22.54 -1.24 -2.85
CA SER A 87 21.26 -0.79 -3.43
C SER A 87 21.21 -1.04 -4.94
N ARG A 88 22.23 -0.64 -5.68
CA ARG A 88 22.34 -0.79 -7.13
C ARG A 88 22.36 -2.23 -7.63
N LEU A 89 22.87 -3.16 -6.81
CA LEU A 89 22.98 -4.59 -7.14
C LEU A 89 21.78 -5.41 -6.65
N THR A 90 20.95 -4.82 -5.79
CA THR A 90 19.79 -5.53 -5.22
C THR A 90 18.90 -6.16 -6.31
N PRO A 91 18.55 -5.48 -7.42
CA PRO A 91 17.75 -6.10 -8.47
C PRO A 91 18.39 -7.34 -9.09
N VAL A 92 19.74 -7.37 -9.21
CA VAL A 92 20.48 -8.53 -9.74
C VAL A 92 20.41 -9.69 -8.75
N PHE A 93 20.52 -9.41 -7.46
CA PHE A 93 20.44 -10.45 -6.43
C PHE A 93 19.02 -11.02 -6.34
N LEU A 94 17.99 -10.17 -6.42
CA LEU A 94 16.60 -10.60 -6.48
C LEU A 94 16.33 -11.48 -7.70
N TYR A 95 16.74 -11.03 -8.88
CA TYR A 95 16.61 -11.79 -10.12
C TYR A 95 17.27 -13.19 -9.99
N ARG A 96 18.54 -13.25 -9.53
CA ARG A 96 19.26 -14.53 -9.37
C ARG A 96 18.59 -15.45 -8.35
N ALA A 97 18.10 -14.90 -7.25
CA ALA A 97 17.40 -15.67 -6.22
C ALA A 97 16.07 -16.24 -6.73
N ALA A 98 15.29 -15.44 -7.43
CA ALA A 98 14.03 -15.85 -8.04
C ALA A 98 14.24 -16.89 -9.15
N LYS A 99 15.21 -16.66 -10.05
CA LYS A 99 15.55 -17.60 -11.14
C LYS A 99 15.86 -18.99 -10.61
N ARG A 100 16.63 -19.12 -9.53
CA ARG A 100 16.93 -20.43 -8.92
C ARG A 100 15.67 -21.18 -8.47
N VAL A 101 14.64 -20.46 -8.02
CA VAL A 101 13.35 -21.08 -7.66
C VAL A 101 12.61 -21.50 -8.91
N LEU A 102 12.51 -20.63 -9.92
CA LEU A 102 11.85 -20.92 -11.19
C LEU A 102 12.51 -22.11 -11.93
N ASP A 103 13.84 -22.15 -11.99
CA ASP A 103 14.60 -23.29 -12.59
C ASP A 103 14.31 -24.61 -11.86
N ARG A 104 14.16 -24.58 -10.54
CA ARG A 104 13.77 -25.76 -9.75
C ARG A 104 12.35 -26.20 -10.05
N MET A 105 11.41 -25.25 -10.09
CA MET A 105 10.01 -25.52 -10.44
C MET A 105 9.90 -26.14 -11.84
N ALA A 106 10.62 -25.58 -12.81
CA ALA A 106 10.66 -26.10 -14.18
C ALA A 106 11.22 -27.53 -14.24
N LYS A 107 12.30 -27.84 -13.49
CA LYS A 107 12.86 -29.20 -13.39
C LYS A 107 11.91 -30.20 -12.72
N GLN A 108 10.99 -29.72 -11.90
CA GLN A 108 9.94 -30.50 -11.25
C GLN A 108 8.68 -30.64 -12.12
N GLY A 109 8.71 -30.14 -13.35
CA GLY A 109 7.57 -30.22 -14.28
C GLY A 109 6.48 -29.18 -14.02
N ALA A 110 6.76 -28.13 -13.25
CA ALA A 110 5.80 -27.07 -13.05
C ALA A 110 5.45 -26.38 -14.39
N PRO A 111 4.18 -26.05 -14.62
CA PRO A 111 3.76 -25.40 -15.85
C PRO A 111 4.36 -24.00 -15.98
N LYS A 112 4.54 -23.54 -17.24
CA LYS A 112 5.04 -22.19 -17.52
C LYS A 112 4.05 -21.13 -17.08
N PHE A 113 4.57 -19.97 -16.71
CA PHE A 113 3.77 -18.77 -16.46
C PHE A 113 3.48 -18.02 -17.76
N ASP A 114 2.32 -17.37 -17.82
CA ASP A 114 1.87 -16.60 -18.99
C ASP A 114 2.26 -15.11 -18.86
N LEU A 115 2.46 -14.61 -17.63
CA LEU A 115 2.90 -13.24 -17.37
C LEU A 115 3.50 -13.07 -15.96
N ILE A 116 4.20 -11.95 -15.77
CA ILE A 116 4.68 -11.49 -14.45
C ILE A 116 3.90 -10.24 -14.03
N ASP A 117 3.34 -10.25 -12.80
CA ASP A 117 2.79 -9.07 -12.12
C ASP A 117 3.73 -8.64 -11.01
N ALA A 118 4.50 -7.58 -11.25
CA ALA A 118 5.49 -7.06 -10.31
C ALA A 118 4.94 -5.86 -9.54
N HIS A 119 5.19 -5.83 -8.24
CA HIS A 119 4.80 -4.71 -7.39
C HIS A 119 6.04 -4.04 -6.81
N TYR A 120 6.10 -2.70 -6.96
CA TYR A 120 7.23 -1.86 -6.63
C TYR A 120 8.29 -1.80 -7.73
N PHE A 121 8.52 -0.63 -8.32
CA PHE A 121 9.42 -0.50 -9.47
C PHE A 121 10.86 -0.86 -9.13
N TYR A 122 11.33 -0.46 -7.96
CA TYR A 122 12.69 -0.71 -7.54
C TYR A 122 12.77 -1.25 -6.11
N PRO A 123 13.42 -2.36 -5.86
CA PRO A 123 14.23 -3.18 -6.79
C PRO A 123 13.44 -4.24 -7.58
N ASP A 124 12.18 -4.47 -7.24
CA ASP A 124 11.35 -5.61 -7.66
C ASP A 124 11.07 -5.60 -9.17
N GLY A 125 10.54 -4.50 -9.70
CA GLY A 125 10.22 -4.34 -11.11
C GLY A 125 11.45 -4.49 -12.02
N VAL A 126 12.61 -4.00 -11.57
CA VAL A 126 13.87 -4.18 -12.31
C VAL A 126 14.30 -5.66 -12.34
N ALA A 127 14.12 -6.38 -11.23
CA ALA A 127 14.42 -7.81 -11.18
C ALA A 127 13.43 -8.62 -12.05
N ALA A 128 12.14 -8.30 -11.95
CA ALA A 128 11.06 -8.89 -12.74
C ALA A 128 11.24 -8.64 -14.24
N ALA A 129 11.71 -7.46 -14.64
CA ALA A 129 12.00 -7.14 -16.05
C ALA A 129 13.12 -8.01 -16.64
N ARG A 130 14.12 -8.39 -15.84
CA ARG A 130 15.14 -9.36 -16.26
C ARG A 130 14.56 -10.76 -16.46
N LEU A 131 13.67 -11.19 -15.54
CA LEU A 131 12.96 -12.47 -15.65
C LEU A 131 12.05 -12.51 -16.87
N ALA A 132 11.25 -11.47 -17.09
CA ALA A 132 10.31 -11.36 -18.20
C ALA A 132 11.02 -11.51 -19.57
N ARG A 133 12.16 -10.81 -19.73
CA ARG A 133 12.98 -10.93 -20.94
C ARG A 133 13.56 -12.33 -21.14
N GLU A 134 14.00 -13.00 -20.08
CA GLU A 134 14.58 -14.34 -20.19
C GLU A 134 13.52 -15.41 -20.46
N LEU A 135 12.33 -15.23 -19.86
CA LEU A 135 11.23 -16.18 -20.02
C LEU A 135 10.37 -15.90 -21.26
N ASP A 136 10.61 -14.76 -21.94
CA ASP A 136 9.84 -14.26 -23.09
C ASP A 136 8.34 -14.16 -22.80
N ILE A 137 7.99 -13.63 -21.60
CA ILE A 137 6.61 -13.42 -21.14
C ILE A 137 6.34 -11.96 -20.76
N PRO A 138 5.11 -11.45 -20.97
CA PRO A 138 4.76 -10.09 -20.64
C PRO A 138 4.92 -9.77 -19.16
N LEU A 139 5.18 -8.48 -18.87
CA LEU A 139 5.41 -7.93 -17.54
C LEU A 139 4.47 -6.76 -17.30
N LEU A 140 3.82 -6.76 -16.14
CA LEU A 140 3.16 -5.58 -15.60
C LEU A 140 3.93 -5.11 -14.37
N ILE A 141 4.08 -3.78 -14.20
CA ILE A 141 4.75 -3.20 -13.01
C ILE A 141 3.82 -2.21 -12.35
N THR A 142 3.56 -2.42 -11.06
CA THR A 142 2.74 -1.49 -10.25
C THR A 142 3.63 -0.61 -9.37
N GLY A 143 3.59 0.72 -9.59
CA GLY A 143 4.18 1.74 -8.71
C GLY A 143 3.34 1.95 -7.46
N ARG A 144 4.02 2.05 -6.30
CA ARG A 144 3.36 2.07 -4.99
C ARG A 144 3.60 3.34 -4.17
N GLY A 145 4.57 4.18 -4.55
CA GLY A 145 4.86 5.45 -3.88
C GLY A 145 6.35 5.76 -3.83
N THR A 146 7.08 5.32 -2.83
CA THR A 146 8.50 5.63 -2.61
C THR A 146 9.38 5.24 -3.81
N ASP A 147 9.02 4.19 -4.50
CA ASP A 147 9.66 3.69 -5.72
C ASP A 147 9.59 4.68 -6.91
N LEU A 148 8.62 5.58 -6.92
CA LEU A 148 8.46 6.61 -7.94
C LEU A 148 8.71 8.04 -7.44
N THR A 149 8.70 8.27 -6.12
CA THR A 149 8.85 9.62 -5.55
C THR A 149 10.23 9.89 -4.96
N LEU A 150 10.87 8.92 -4.33
CA LEU A 150 12.15 9.08 -3.64
C LEU A 150 13.31 8.35 -4.33
N ILE A 151 13.11 7.09 -4.68
CA ILE A 151 14.19 6.25 -5.26
C ILE A 151 14.73 6.85 -6.57
N PRO A 152 13.90 7.43 -7.48
CA PRO A 152 14.39 8.05 -8.71
C PRO A 152 15.21 9.34 -8.51
N GLN A 153 15.30 9.87 -7.29
CA GLN A 153 16.21 10.99 -7.00
C GLN A 153 17.67 10.57 -7.14
N SER A 154 17.98 9.29 -6.98
CA SER A 154 19.30 8.71 -7.27
C SER A 154 19.40 8.36 -8.75
N PRO A 155 20.36 8.96 -9.51
CA PRO A 155 20.46 8.75 -10.96
C PRO A 155 20.64 7.28 -11.39
N PRO A 156 21.44 6.44 -10.69
CA PRO A 156 21.60 5.03 -11.07
C PRO A 156 20.34 4.20 -10.92
N GLU A 157 19.57 4.42 -9.84
CA GLU A 157 18.31 3.74 -9.60
C GLU A 157 17.23 4.24 -10.57
N ARG A 158 17.21 5.55 -10.87
CA ARG A 158 16.35 6.14 -11.92
C ARG A 158 16.55 5.47 -13.27
N ALA A 159 17.79 5.34 -13.72
CA ALA A 159 18.11 4.69 -14.99
C ALA A 159 17.60 3.24 -15.04
N GLN A 160 17.70 2.50 -13.94
CA GLN A 160 17.18 1.13 -13.85
C GLN A 160 15.64 1.09 -13.85
N ILE A 161 14.97 2.04 -13.19
CA ILE A 161 13.51 2.18 -13.20
C ILE A 161 13.01 2.47 -14.63
N GLN A 162 13.64 3.44 -15.32
CA GLN A 162 13.32 3.76 -16.70
C GLN A 162 13.55 2.55 -17.64
N TRP A 163 14.65 1.81 -17.43
CA TRP A 163 14.91 0.61 -18.20
C TRP A 163 13.83 -0.44 -17.96
N ALA A 164 13.41 -0.68 -16.71
CA ALA A 164 12.37 -1.64 -16.39
C ALA A 164 11.01 -1.26 -16.98
N GLY A 165 10.65 0.04 -16.94
CA GLY A 165 9.46 0.56 -17.57
C GLY A 165 9.38 0.25 -19.07
N LYS A 166 10.52 0.36 -19.78
CA LYS A 166 10.63 -0.01 -21.20
C LYS A 166 10.53 -1.52 -21.47
N GLN A 167 10.61 -2.37 -20.45
CA GLN A 167 10.41 -3.82 -20.61
C GLN A 167 8.95 -4.25 -20.32
N ALA A 168 8.19 -3.42 -19.63
CA ALA A 168 6.83 -3.75 -19.23
C ALA A 168 5.81 -3.60 -20.36
N SER A 169 4.78 -4.43 -20.35
CA SER A 169 3.62 -4.36 -21.25
C SER A 169 2.63 -3.30 -20.79
N ALA A 170 2.44 -3.14 -19.49
CA ALA A 170 1.67 -2.06 -18.90
C ALA A 170 2.31 -1.59 -17.58
N LEU A 171 2.13 -0.32 -17.29
CA LEU A 171 2.56 0.35 -16.08
C LEU A 171 1.32 0.74 -15.28
N ILE A 172 1.29 0.32 -14.04
CA ILE A 172 0.15 0.57 -13.15
C ILE A 172 0.60 1.51 -12.04
N THR A 173 -0.23 2.49 -11.70
CA THR A 173 -0.04 3.33 -10.52
C THR A 173 -1.26 3.24 -9.60
N VAL A 174 -1.06 3.56 -8.33
CA VAL A 174 -2.15 3.51 -7.34
C VAL A 174 -2.85 4.86 -7.15
N CYS A 175 -2.35 5.93 -7.79
CA CYS A 175 -2.94 7.26 -7.81
C CYS A 175 -2.43 8.05 -9.03
N GLU A 176 -3.09 9.14 -9.37
CA GLU A 176 -2.73 10.00 -10.50
C GLU A 176 -1.40 10.74 -10.28
N ASP A 177 -1.09 11.16 -9.05
CA ASP A 177 0.23 11.76 -8.75
C ASP A 177 1.38 10.82 -9.18
N LEU A 178 1.27 9.54 -8.87
CA LEU A 178 2.28 8.56 -9.29
C LEU A 178 2.28 8.33 -10.81
N ARG A 179 1.12 8.46 -11.47
CA ARG A 179 1.05 8.42 -12.95
C ARG A 179 1.81 9.60 -13.55
N HIS A 180 1.61 10.81 -13.05
CA HIS A 180 2.38 11.98 -13.48
C HIS A 180 3.88 11.77 -13.27
N ARG A 181 4.32 11.20 -12.13
CA ARG A 181 5.72 10.87 -11.86
C ARG A 181 6.31 9.90 -12.89
N LEU A 182 5.55 8.88 -13.31
CA LEU A 182 6.02 7.96 -14.35
C LEU A 182 6.17 8.65 -15.71
N VAL A 183 5.26 9.55 -16.06
CA VAL A 183 5.34 10.35 -17.29
C VAL A 183 6.56 11.30 -17.23
N GLU A 184 6.82 11.95 -16.10
CA GLU A 184 8.02 12.76 -15.84
C GLU A 184 9.32 11.92 -15.95
N LEU A 185 9.27 10.64 -15.63
CA LEU A 185 10.38 9.70 -15.80
C LEU A 185 10.56 9.24 -17.25
N GLY A 186 9.71 9.69 -18.19
CA GLY A 186 9.83 9.44 -19.63
C GLY A 186 8.96 8.31 -20.16
N GLU A 187 7.97 7.82 -19.38
CA GLU A 187 7.02 6.85 -19.87
C GLU A 187 5.85 7.50 -20.63
N ALA A 188 5.41 6.87 -21.71
CA ALA A 188 4.28 7.39 -22.48
C ALA A 188 2.96 7.29 -21.68
N PRO A 189 2.14 8.35 -21.63
CA PRO A 189 0.88 8.35 -20.86
C PRO A 189 -0.08 7.20 -21.24
N SER A 190 -0.05 6.80 -22.50
CA SER A 190 -0.88 5.69 -23.05
C SER A 190 -0.49 4.30 -22.51
N ARG A 191 0.68 4.18 -21.88
CA ARG A 191 1.17 2.92 -21.29
C ARG A 191 0.90 2.81 -19.79
N VAL A 192 0.40 3.90 -19.17
CA VAL A 192 0.22 4.00 -17.73
C VAL A 192 -1.26 4.05 -17.40
N VAL A 193 -1.70 3.16 -16.54
CA VAL A 193 -3.08 3.15 -16.01
C VAL A 193 -3.07 3.31 -14.50
N THR A 194 -3.99 4.14 -13.99
CA THR A 194 -4.21 4.28 -12.54
C THR A 194 -5.25 3.28 -12.07
N LEU A 195 -4.81 2.32 -11.26
CA LEU A 195 -5.67 1.36 -10.57
C LEU A 195 -5.53 1.56 -9.06
N ARG A 196 -6.47 2.27 -8.47
CA ARG A 196 -6.52 2.59 -7.03
C ARG A 196 -6.73 1.33 -6.21
N ASN A 197 -6.18 1.27 -4.99
CA ASN A 197 -6.53 0.19 -4.08
C ASN A 197 -7.97 0.42 -3.57
N GLY A 198 -8.73 -0.65 -3.46
CA GLY A 198 -10.00 -0.66 -2.77
C GLY A 198 -9.85 -0.81 -1.25
N VAL A 199 -10.98 -0.77 -0.55
CA VAL A 199 -11.11 -1.11 0.85
C VAL A 199 -11.96 -2.38 1.02
N ASP A 200 -11.61 -3.21 2.00
CA ASP A 200 -12.40 -4.39 2.36
C ASP A 200 -13.63 -3.93 3.18
N LEU A 201 -14.74 -3.73 2.47
CA LEU A 201 -15.99 -3.22 3.03
C LEU A 201 -16.71 -4.23 3.94
N THR A 202 -16.32 -5.49 3.91
CA THR A 202 -16.82 -6.54 4.81
C THR A 202 -16.12 -6.47 6.15
N ARG A 203 -14.79 -6.36 6.12
CA ARG A 203 -13.96 -6.24 7.32
C ARG A 203 -14.13 -4.88 7.98
N PHE A 204 -13.93 -3.81 7.21
CA PHE A 204 -14.09 -2.44 7.67
C PHE A 204 -15.53 -2.00 7.40
N SER A 205 -16.34 -2.06 8.42
CA SER A 205 -17.77 -1.76 8.34
C SER A 205 -18.26 -1.05 9.60
N PRO A 206 -19.31 -0.26 9.51
CA PRO A 206 -19.98 0.29 10.68
C PRO A 206 -20.40 -0.82 11.65
N GLY A 207 -20.52 -0.47 12.91
CA GLY A 207 -20.94 -1.40 13.97
C GLY A 207 -21.35 -0.65 15.22
N ASP A 208 -21.52 -1.35 16.31
CA ASP A 208 -21.83 -0.76 17.60
C ASP A 208 -20.62 0.03 18.12
N ARG A 209 -20.71 1.36 17.94
CA ARG A 209 -19.66 2.30 18.34
C ARG A 209 -19.53 2.35 19.87
N ASP A 210 -20.65 2.31 20.60
CA ASP A 210 -20.62 2.43 22.05
C ASP A 210 -19.99 1.19 22.68
N ALA A 211 -20.27 0.00 22.14
CA ALA A 211 -19.60 -1.23 22.53
C ALA A 211 -18.09 -1.16 22.19
N ALA A 212 -17.69 -0.64 21.03
CA ALA A 212 -16.28 -0.45 20.67
C ALA A 212 -15.59 0.53 21.62
N ARG A 213 -16.22 1.66 21.95
CA ARG A 213 -15.72 2.64 22.92
C ARG A 213 -15.56 2.03 24.31
N LYS A 214 -16.56 1.25 24.76
CA LYS A 214 -16.52 0.54 26.05
C LYS A 214 -15.37 -0.46 26.10
N ARG A 215 -15.17 -1.27 25.04
CA ARG A 215 -14.04 -2.23 24.97
C ARG A 215 -12.70 -1.52 25.07
N LEU A 216 -12.59 -0.35 24.46
CA LEU A 216 -11.37 0.45 24.48
C LEU A 216 -11.25 1.38 25.69
N GLY A 217 -12.25 1.42 26.61
CA GLY A 217 -12.26 2.31 27.77
C GLY A 217 -12.15 3.79 27.37
N LEU A 218 -12.96 4.23 26.41
CA LEU A 218 -12.94 5.59 25.87
C LEU A 218 -14.12 6.40 26.36
N ASP A 219 -13.80 7.56 26.89
CA ASP A 219 -14.71 8.66 27.21
C ASP A 219 -14.24 9.93 26.48
N GLY A 220 -15.17 10.83 26.15
CA GLY A 220 -14.88 12.09 25.49
C GLY A 220 -14.44 11.97 24.01
N PHE A 221 -14.02 13.09 23.45
CA PHE A 221 -13.65 13.23 22.04
C PHE A 221 -12.31 12.51 21.74
N THR A 222 -12.32 11.58 20.82
CA THR A 222 -11.18 10.67 20.56
C THR A 222 -10.71 10.76 19.12
N LEU A 223 -9.43 11.07 18.94
CA LEU A 223 -8.70 10.99 17.68
C LEU A 223 -8.01 9.61 17.55
N LEU A 224 -7.90 9.13 16.33
CA LEU A 224 -7.14 7.92 16.02
C LEU A 224 -6.11 8.21 14.93
N SER A 225 -4.90 7.70 15.09
CA SER A 225 -3.89 7.66 14.04
C SER A 225 -3.32 6.24 13.91
N VAL A 226 -3.17 5.75 12.69
CA VAL A 226 -2.73 4.37 12.39
C VAL A 226 -1.55 4.39 11.44
N GLY A 227 -0.49 3.68 11.79
CA GLY A 227 0.68 3.51 10.93
C GLY A 227 1.97 3.22 11.68
N SER A 228 3.02 2.86 10.94
CA SER A 228 4.35 2.67 11.51
C SER A 228 4.84 3.94 12.22
N LEU A 229 5.47 3.79 13.39
CA LEU A 229 6.02 4.92 14.16
C LEU A 229 7.37 5.34 13.56
N ILE A 230 7.30 6.08 12.45
CA ILE A 230 8.44 6.61 11.68
C ILE A 230 8.20 8.09 11.34
N PRO A 231 9.25 8.91 11.10
CA PRO A 231 9.12 10.36 10.88
C PRO A 231 8.14 10.73 9.74
N ARG A 232 8.10 9.91 8.70
CA ARG A 232 7.22 10.11 7.55
C ARG A 232 5.73 10.19 7.93
N LYS A 233 5.29 9.47 8.97
CA LYS A 233 3.87 9.38 9.38
C LYS A 233 3.38 10.57 10.20
N GLY A 234 4.28 11.37 10.79
CA GLY A 234 3.94 12.63 11.44
C GLY A 234 3.14 12.51 12.72
N HIS A 235 3.25 11.38 13.43
CA HIS A 235 2.55 11.21 14.71
C HIS A 235 2.94 12.29 15.72
N GLU A 236 4.16 12.81 15.67
CA GLU A 236 4.65 13.92 16.49
C GLU A 236 3.82 15.21 16.30
N LEU A 237 3.37 15.47 15.07
CA LEU A 237 2.54 16.64 14.78
C LEU A 237 1.12 16.49 15.34
N ILE A 238 0.58 15.27 15.30
CA ILE A 238 -0.75 14.97 15.86
C ILE A 238 -0.71 15.08 17.38
N ILE A 239 0.35 14.59 18.03
CA ILE A 239 0.57 14.74 19.48
C ILE A 239 0.66 16.22 19.84
N ALA A 240 1.45 16.99 19.08
CA ALA A 240 1.59 18.43 19.33
C ALA A 240 0.26 19.20 19.15
N ALA A 241 -0.57 18.80 18.17
CA ALA A 241 -1.89 19.41 17.93
C ALA A 241 -2.85 19.26 19.13
N LEU A 242 -2.66 18.25 20.00
CA LEU A 242 -3.47 18.09 21.21
C LEU A 242 -3.33 19.25 22.21
N ALA A 243 -2.26 20.03 22.15
CA ALA A 243 -2.11 21.22 23.00
C ALA A 243 -3.24 22.24 22.74
N ASP A 244 -3.69 22.36 21.48
CA ASP A 244 -4.77 23.25 21.05
C ASP A 244 -6.16 22.59 21.12
N LEU A 245 -6.25 21.34 21.61
CA LEU A 245 -7.46 20.52 21.70
C LEU A 245 -7.58 19.94 23.13
N PRO A 246 -7.94 20.75 24.14
CA PRO A 246 -7.81 20.38 25.55
C PRO A 246 -8.69 19.19 25.96
N ASP A 247 -9.82 18.97 25.30
CA ASP A 247 -10.77 17.89 25.58
C ASP A 247 -10.58 16.64 24.67
N ALA A 248 -9.60 16.68 23.76
CA ALA A 248 -9.34 15.58 22.85
C ALA A 248 -8.33 14.58 23.46
N ARG A 249 -8.56 13.30 23.16
CA ARG A 249 -7.62 12.19 23.42
C ARG A 249 -7.14 11.62 22.09
N LEU A 250 -5.97 11.01 22.09
CA LEU A 250 -5.37 10.42 20.90
C LEU A 250 -5.01 8.95 21.13
N LEU A 251 -5.51 8.09 20.25
CA LEU A 251 -5.06 6.71 20.11
C LEU A 251 -4.07 6.62 18.96
N ILE A 252 -2.93 5.94 19.17
CA ILE A 252 -1.96 5.67 18.11
C ILE A 252 -1.79 4.15 18.00
N ALA A 253 -2.18 3.58 16.87
CA ALA A 253 -2.01 2.17 16.55
C ALA A 253 -0.85 1.98 15.58
N GLY A 254 0.13 1.16 15.96
CA GLY A 254 1.31 0.84 15.20
C GLY A 254 2.55 0.67 16.04
N SER A 255 3.62 0.19 15.42
CA SER A 255 4.94 -0.01 16.01
C SER A 255 6.02 0.68 15.17
N GLY A 256 7.18 0.93 15.78
CA GLY A 256 8.29 1.53 15.06
C GLY A 256 9.32 2.21 15.97
N PRO A 257 10.44 2.64 15.38
CA PRO A 257 11.59 3.16 16.13
C PRO A 257 11.33 4.48 16.87
N MET A 258 10.31 5.25 16.47
CA MET A 258 10.00 6.53 17.10
C MET A 258 9.18 6.40 18.40
N ARG A 259 8.86 5.19 18.89
CA ARG A 259 7.98 5.03 20.05
C ARG A 259 8.42 5.87 21.25
N ALA A 260 9.68 5.75 21.69
CA ALA A 260 10.21 6.49 22.83
C ALA A 260 10.24 8.02 22.59
N GLU A 261 10.56 8.42 21.37
CA GLU A 261 10.57 9.83 20.97
C GLU A 261 9.15 10.44 21.01
N LEU A 262 8.14 9.72 20.53
CA LEU A 262 6.75 10.17 20.56
C LEU A 262 6.21 10.28 22.00
N GLU A 263 6.61 9.38 22.88
CA GLU A 263 6.30 9.49 24.32
C GLU A 263 6.94 10.73 24.94
N ARG A 264 8.21 11.01 24.61
CA ARG A 264 8.89 12.23 25.04
C ARG A 264 8.19 13.50 24.56
N VAL A 265 7.80 13.55 23.26
CA VAL A 265 7.03 14.67 22.70
C VAL A 265 5.71 14.87 23.46
N ALA A 266 5.00 13.80 23.81
CA ALA A 266 3.76 13.89 24.56
C ALA A 266 3.96 14.51 25.96
N VAL A 267 5.05 14.18 26.63
CA VAL A 267 5.44 14.78 27.94
C VAL A 267 5.81 16.26 27.76
N GLU A 268 6.66 16.60 26.80
CA GLU A 268 7.08 17.97 26.52
C GLU A 268 5.92 18.90 26.17
N LYS A 269 4.90 18.38 25.49
CA LYS A 269 3.68 19.13 25.16
C LYS A 269 2.62 19.14 26.27
N GLY A 270 2.88 18.47 27.41
CA GLY A 270 1.94 18.39 28.52
C GLY A 270 0.67 17.57 28.21
N VAL A 271 0.73 16.66 27.25
CA VAL A 271 -0.44 15.91 26.78
C VAL A 271 -0.32 14.39 27.01
N ALA A 272 0.70 13.93 27.73
CA ALA A 272 1.00 12.50 27.90
C ALA A 272 -0.19 11.70 28.45
N SER A 273 -0.97 12.23 29.38
CA SER A 273 -2.15 11.57 29.94
C SER A 273 -3.32 11.41 28.94
N ARG A 274 -3.27 12.11 27.82
CA ARG A 274 -4.29 12.09 26.76
C ARG A 274 -3.86 11.29 25.52
N VAL A 275 -2.61 10.76 25.50
CA VAL A 275 -2.08 9.95 24.40
C VAL A 275 -1.97 8.50 24.85
N ARG A 276 -2.60 7.59 24.11
CA ARG A 276 -2.51 6.16 24.34
C ARG A 276 -1.99 5.43 23.09
N PHE A 277 -0.88 4.76 23.24
CA PHE A 277 -0.31 3.91 22.22
C PHE A 277 -0.85 2.49 22.35
N LEU A 278 -1.47 2.00 21.29
CA LEU A 278 -2.06 0.66 21.25
C LEU A 278 -1.05 -0.43 20.84
N GLY A 279 0.12 -0.02 20.33
CA GLY A 279 1.06 -0.96 19.73
C GLY A 279 0.55 -1.49 18.37
N GLU A 280 1.10 -2.61 17.96
CA GLU A 280 0.62 -3.34 16.80
C GLU A 280 -0.60 -4.18 17.22
N ILE A 281 -1.75 -3.86 16.63
CA ILE A 281 -3.03 -4.50 16.97
C ILE A 281 -3.54 -5.34 15.79
N ALA A 282 -4.27 -6.40 16.12
CA ALA A 282 -4.92 -7.26 15.13
C ALA A 282 -6.00 -6.48 14.34
N HIS A 283 -6.32 -6.96 13.15
CA HIS A 283 -7.27 -6.29 12.27
C HIS A 283 -8.65 -6.06 12.88
N ASP A 284 -9.17 -6.99 13.69
CA ASP A 284 -10.48 -6.83 14.33
C ASP A 284 -10.44 -5.73 15.39
N ALA A 285 -9.38 -5.67 16.20
CA ALA A 285 -9.16 -4.60 17.16
C ALA A 285 -8.93 -3.24 16.46
N LEU A 286 -8.35 -3.25 15.26
CA LEU A 286 -8.20 -2.06 14.44
C LEU A 286 -9.54 -1.54 13.93
N THR A 287 -10.44 -2.44 13.50
CA THR A 287 -11.81 -2.08 13.11
C THR A 287 -12.57 -1.42 14.27
N ASP A 288 -12.45 -1.97 15.48
CA ASP A 288 -13.04 -1.34 16.67
C ASP A 288 -12.42 0.03 16.98
N ALA A 289 -11.12 0.21 16.78
CA ALA A 289 -10.47 1.51 16.96
C ALA A 289 -11.01 2.55 15.97
N TYR A 290 -11.20 2.17 14.69
CA TYR A 290 -11.84 3.05 13.72
C TYR A 290 -13.28 3.40 14.11
N ARG A 291 -14.11 2.41 14.48
CA ARG A 291 -15.51 2.63 14.91
C ARG A 291 -15.62 3.57 16.11
N ALA A 292 -14.73 3.39 17.09
CA ALA A 292 -14.72 4.12 18.35
C ALA A 292 -14.29 5.60 18.22
N ALA A 293 -13.42 5.89 17.24
CA ALA A 293 -12.88 7.22 17.03
C ALA A 293 -13.93 8.22 16.51
N ASP A 294 -13.76 9.49 16.87
CA ASP A 294 -14.54 10.60 16.35
C ASP A 294 -13.96 11.10 15.02
N ILE A 295 -12.64 11.23 14.95
CA ILE A 295 -11.91 11.63 13.76
C ILE A 295 -10.65 10.77 13.63
N PHE A 296 -10.37 10.31 12.40
CA PHE A 296 -9.10 9.71 12.05
C PHE A 296 -8.15 10.77 11.51
N VAL A 297 -6.87 10.77 11.96
CA VAL A 297 -5.88 11.78 11.57
C VAL A 297 -4.66 11.13 10.94
N LEU A 298 -4.30 11.60 9.72
CA LEU A 298 -3.10 11.17 8.99
C LEU A 298 -2.22 12.38 8.66
N ALA A 299 -1.08 12.52 9.32
CA ALA A 299 -0.15 13.64 9.14
C ALA A 299 1.10 13.25 8.31
N SER A 300 0.97 12.36 7.36
CA SER A 300 2.07 11.87 6.56
C SER A 300 2.70 12.95 5.69
N SER A 301 4.04 12.91 5.52
CA SER A 301 4.74 13.79 4.58
C SER A 301 4.71 13.28 3.14
N ARG A 302 4.29 12.01 2.94
CA ARG A 302 4.27 11.33 1.65
C ARG A 302 3.44 10.05 1.76
N GLU A 303 2.54 9.82 0.80
CA GLU A 303 1.75 8.60 0.66
C GLU A 303 1.66 8.19 -0.83
N GLY A 304 1.68 6.90 -1.15
CA GLY A 304 1.27 6.44 -2.46
C GLY A 304 -0.25 6.44 -2.54
N TRP A 305 -0.88 5.57 -1.77
CA TRP A 305 -2.32 5.49 -1.57
C TRP A 305 -2.60 5.17 -0.10
N ALA A 306 -3.33 6.05 0.57
CA ALA A 306 -3.52 5.96 2.03
C ALA A 306 -4.71 5.05 2.37
N ASN A 307 -4.53 3.72 2.31
CA ASN A 307 -5.59 2.75 2.62
C ASN A 307 -6.26 3.01 3.98
N VAL A 308 -5.50 3.43 4.98
CA VAL A 308 -6.02 3.70 6.35
C VAL A 308 -7.10 4.79 6.40
N LEU A 309 -7.10 5.73 5.43
CA LEU A 309 -8.18 6.71 5.29
C LEU A 309 -9.48 6.03 4.86
N LEU A 310 -9.40 5.17 3.85
CA LEU A 310 -10.56 4.42 3.38
C LEU A 310 -11.06 3.42 4.42
N GLU A 311 -10.17 2.79 5.19
CA GLU A 311 -10.51 1.90 6.30
C GLU A 311 -11.30 2.64 7.39
N ALA A 312 -10.85 3.85 7.76
CA ALA A 312 -11.55 4.71 8.72
C ALA A 312 -12.93 5.12 8.17
N MET A 313 -12.97 5.62 6.92
CA MET A 313 -14.23 6.06 6.29
C MET A 313 -15.19 4.88 6.09
N ALA A 314 -14.70 3.69 5.76
CA ALA A 314 -15.51 2.48 5.67
C ALA A 314 -16.16 2.08 7.01
N CYS A 315 -15.54 2.42 8.14
CA CYS A 315 -16.13 2.31 9.48
C CYS A 315 -17.02 3.49 9.86
N GLY A 316 -17.23 4.45 8.95
CA GLY A 316 -18.02 5.65 9.17
C GLY A 316 -17.28 6.76 9.91
N THR A 317 -15.96 6.72 10.00
CA THR A 317 -15.15 7.71 10.73
C THR A 317 -14.59 8.75 9.78
N PRO A 318 -14.95 10.05 9.96
CA PRO A 318 -14.46 11.13 9.15
C PRO A 318 -12.95 11.34 9.35
N VAL A 319 -12.28 11.95 8.37
CA VAL A 319 -10.83 11.98 8.30
C VAL A 319 -10.24 13.38 8.20
N VAL A 320 -9.11 13.61 8.85
CA VAL A 320 -8.21 14.76 8.61
C VAL A 320 -6.90 14.23 8.09
N ALA A 321 -6.44 14.72 6.94
CA ALA A 321 -5.21 14.24 6.34
C ALA A 321 -4.39 15.38 5.72
N THR A 322 -3.06 15.24 5.69
CA THR A 322 -2.20 16.14 4.94
C THR A 322 -2.41 15.97 3.44
N ASN A 323 -2.42 17.10 2.71
CA ASN A 323 -2.56 17.13 1.25
C ASN A 323 -1.25 16.69 0.57
N VAL A 324 -1.05 15.38 0.43
CA VAL A 324 0.17 14.79 -0.15
C VAL A 324 -0.17 13.65 -1.11
N ASN A 325 0.46 13.66 -2.27
CA ASN A 325 0.37 12.61 -3.31
C ASN A 325 -1.08 12.11 -3.55
N GLY A 326 -1.38 10.82 -3.33
CA GLY A 326 -2.70 10.24 -3.54
C GLY A 326 -3.76 10.57 -2.47
N THR A 327 -3.43 11.31 -1.40
CA THR A 327 -4.39 11.63 -0.34
C THR A 327 -5.58 12.49 -0.84
N PRO A 328 -5.39 13.51 -1.70
CA PRO A 328 -6.51 14.28 -2.27
C PRO A 328 -7.50 13.45 -3.10
N GLU A 329 -7.02 12.35 -3.68
CA GLU A 329 -7.89 11.46 -4.45
C GLU A 329 -8.78 10.59 -3.56
N VAL A 330 -8.41 10.43 -2.28
CA VAL A 330 -9.22 9.74 -1.28
C VAL A 330 -10.18 10.71 -0.60
N VAL A 331 -9.74 11.93 -0.28
CA VAL A 331 -10.53 12.92 0.48
C VAL A 331 -10.98 14.02 -0.46
N GLN A 332 -12.09 13.82 -1.16
CA GLN A 332 -12.62 14.74 -2.17
C GLN A 332 -13.80 15.57 -1.66
N ASP A 333 -14.57 15.04 -0.71
CA ASP A 333 -15.71 15.75 -0.12
C ASP A 333 -15.29 16.43 1.20
N PRO A 334 -15.22 17.78 1.23
CA PRO A 334 -14.81 18.52 2.42
C PRO A 334 -15.80 18.42 3.59
N LYS A 335 -17.01 17.90 3.35
CA LYS A 335 -17.98 17.61 4.41
C LYS A 335 -17.68 16.31 5.15
N LEU A 336 -16.94 15.41 4.54
CA LEU A 336 -16.62 14.08 5.07
C LEU A 336 -15.17 13.95 5.53
N GLY A 337 -14.29 14.84 5.06
CA GLY A 337 -12.89 14.89 5.44
C GLY A 337 -12.24 16.22 5.08
N VAL A 338 -11.19 16.59 5.82
CA VAL A 338 -10.45 17.84 5.63
C VAL A 338 -9.00 17.56 5.24
N LEU A 339 -8.56 18.22 4.15
CA LEU A 339 -7.17 18.20 3.70
C LEU A 339 -6.40 19.40 4.26
N VAL A 340 -5.32 19.11 4.95
CA VAL A 340 -4.42 20.10 5.55
C VAL A 340 -3.31 20.45 4.57
N GLN A 341 -3.25 21.70 4.13
CA GLN A 341 -2.26 22.15 3.14
C GLN A 341 -0.86 22.29 3.76
N GLU A 342 -0.77 22.91 4.93
CA GLU A 342 0.47 23.04 5.68
C GLU A 342 0.61 21.88 6.67
N ARG A 343 1.67 21.09 6.55
CA ARG A 343 1.94 19.97 7.46
C ARG A 343 2.49 20.48 8.79
N SER A 344 1.61 21.05 9.63
CA SER A 344 1.94 21.61 10.94
C SER A 344 0.92 21.22 12.00
N ALA A 345 1.32 21.25 13.28
CA ALA A 345 0.43 20.95 14.39
C ALA A 345 -0.74 21.95 14.51
N PRO A 346 -0.53 23.27 14.37
CA PRO A 346 -1.64 24.23 14.39
C PRO A 346 -2.65 24.00 13.27
N ALA A 347 -2.17 23.72 12.04
CA ALA A 347 -3.06 23.45 10.90
C ALA A 347 -3.86 22.16 11.08
N LEU A 348 -3.27 21.11 11.65
CA LEU A 348 -3.99 19.88 12.03
C LEU A 348 -5.05 20.16 13.09
N ALA A 349 -4.72 20.92 14.15
CA ALA A 349 -5.67 21.29 15.19
C ALA A 349 -6.87 22.09 14.63
N GLN A 350 -6.61 23.04 13.74
CA GLN A 350 -7.65 23.81 13.07
C GLN A 350 -8.56 22.92 12.21
N ALA A 351 -7.99 22.04 11.40
CA ALA A 351 -8.74 21.10 10.57
C ALA A 351 -9.61 20.15 11.41
N ILE A 352 -9.10 19.68 12.55
CA ILE A 352 -9.85 18.84 13.49
C ILE A 352 -11.03 19.62 14.08
N LYS A 353 -10.82 20.89 14.51
CA LYS A 353 -11.90 21.76 15.01
C LYS A 353 -12.97 22.01 13.93
N GLN A 354 -12.53 22.27 12.70
CA GLN A 354 -13.43 22.47 11.56
C GLN A 354 -14.28 21.22 11.30
N LEU A 355 -13.67 20.04 11.19
CA LEU A 355 -14.38 18.80 10.90
C LEU A 355 -15.32 18.41 12.06
N ARG A 356 -14.90 18.65 13.30
CA ARG A 356 -15.74 18.46 14.49
C ARG A 356 -16.98 19.35 14.46
N ALA A 357 -16.85 20.63 14.08
CA ALA A 357 -17.96 21.56 13.96
C ALA A 357 -18.95 21.18 12.84
N LEU A 358 -18.45 20.61 11.74
CA LEU A 358 -19.28 20.09 10.66
C LEU A 358 -20.09 18.85 11.09
N SER A 359 -19.61 18.10 12.08
CA SER A 359 -20.25 16.89 12.62
C SER A 359 -20.77 15.94 11.51
N PRO A 360 -19.89 15.38 10.67
CA PRO A 360 -20.30 14.57 9.52
C PRO A 360 -21.18 13.40 9.93
N ASP A 361 -22.23 13.13 9.13
CA ASP A 361 -23.00 11.90 9.30
C ASP A 361 -22.12 10.68 8.96
N ARG A 362 -21.95 9.80 9.91
CA ARG A 362 -21.13 8.58 9.77
C ARG A 362 -21.64 7.64 8.68
N ARG A 363 -22.95 7.64 8.39
CA ARG A 363 -23.52 6.86 7.28
C ARG A 363 -23.09 7.46 5.94
N ALA A 364 -23.09 8.78 5.80
CA ALA A 364 -22.61 9.45 4.60
C ALA A 364 -21.13 9.18 4.38
N VAL A 365 -20.29 9.20 5.43
CA VAL A 365 -18.86 8.82 5.36
C VAL A 365 -18.69 7.38 4.87
N ARG A 366 -19.49 6.45 5.38
CA ARG A 366 -19.49 5.05 4.93
C ARG A 366 -19.88 4.94 3.45
N THR A 367 -20.99 5.54 3.04
CA THR A 367 -21.49 5.51 1.66
C THR A 367 -20.43 6.06 0.68
N TYR A 368 -19.71 7.10 1.08
CA TYR A 368 -18.59 7.61 0.30
C TYR A 368 -17.47 6.56 0.12
N ALA A 369 -17.08 5.86 1.19
CA ALA A 369 -16.05 4.83 1.13
C ALA A 369 -16.43 3.62 0.25
N GLU A 370 -17.73 3.33 0.09
CA GLU A 370 -18.22 2.24 -0.75
C GLU A 370 -17.91 2.42 -2.25
N GLN A 371 -17.61 3.64 -2.68
CA GLN A 371 -17.17 3.93 -4.04
C GLN A 371 -15.76 3.38 -4.34
N PHE A 372 -15.00 3.06 -3.30
CA PHE A 372 -13.64 2.53 -3.39
C PHE A 372 -13.58 1.02 -3.14
N SER A 373 -14.49 0.26 -3.74
CA SER A 373 -14.43 -1.20 -3.64
C SER A 373 -13.25 -1.78 -4.44
N TRP A 374 -12.85 -3.00 -4.11
CA TRP A 374 -11.85 -3.72 -4.89
C TRP A 374 -12.36 -4.21 -6.25
N ASP A 375 -13.68 -4.21 -6.49
CA ASP A 375 -14.28 -4.86 -7.65
C ASP A 375 -13.82 -4.27 -8.98
N ASP A 376 -13.82 -2.93 -9.10
CA ASP A 376 -13.42 -2.25 -10.33
C ASP A 376 -11.93 -2.45 -10.60
N THR A 377 -11.12 -2.30 -9.56
CA THR A 377 -9.67 -2.54 -9.64
C THR A 377 -9.37 -3.98 -10.03
N ALA A 378 -10.07 -4.96 -9.44
CA ALA A 378 -9.88 -6.38 -9.73
C ALA A 378 -10.27 -6.73 -11.17
N ARG A 379 -11.42 -6.22 -11.65
CA ARG A 379 -11.85 -6.41 -13.05
C ARG A 379 -10.87 -5.78 -14.04
N ALA A 380 -10.45 -4.55 -13.79
CA ALA A 380 -9.49 -3.87 -14.66
C ALA A 380 -8.11 -4.56 -14.64
N ASN A 381 -7.65 -5.02 -13.47
CA ASN A 381 -6.40 -5.78 -13.36
C ASN A 381 -6.46 -7.11 -14.14
N LYS A 382 -7.58 -7.84 -14.04
CA LYS A 382 -7.82 -9.05 -14.82
C LYS A 382 -7.81 -8.75 -16.33
N ALA A 383 -8.44 -7.66 -16.77
CA ALA A 383 -8.46 -7.26 -18.18
C ALA A 383 -7.04 -6.98 -18.69
N LEU A 384 -6.21 -6.30 -17.90
CA LEU A 384 -4.79 -6.10 -18.21
C LEU A 384 -4.03 -7.41 -18.37
N PHE A 385 -4.24 -8.36 -17.44
CA PHE A 385 -3.57 -9.66 -17.48
C PHE A 385 -3.92 -10.44 -18.75
N LEU A 386 -5.21 -10.51 -19.08
CA LEU A 386 -5.67 -11.20 -20.27
C LEU A 386 -5.15 -10.55 -21.57
N ALA A 387 -5.19 -9.22 -21.65
CA ALA A 387 -4.68 -8.50 -22.80
C ALA A 387 -3.15 -8.66 -22.95
N ALA A 388 -2.40 -8.49 -21.85
CA ALA A 388 -0.95 -8.66 -21.88
C ALA A 388 -0.54 -10.08 -22.30
N ALA A 389 -1.21 -11.10 -21.79
CA ALA A 389 -0.94 -12.49 -22.17
C ALA A 389 -1.32 -12.77 -23.65
N HIS A 390 -2.39 -12.15 -24.16
CA HIS A 390 -2.81 -12.27 -25.55
C HIS A 390 -1.78 -11.71 -26.54
N TYR A 391 -1.24 -10.51 -26.27
CA TYR A 391 -0.27 -9.86 -27.15
C TYR A 391 1.17 -10.38 -26.93
N GLY A 392 1.47 -10.95 -25.76
CA GLY A 392 2.77 -11.51 -25.46
C GLY A 392 3.88 -10.47 -25.25
N PHE A 393 5.09 -10.93 -25.03
CA PHE A 393 6.26 -10.06 -24.75
C PHE A 393 6.71 -9.28 -25.99
N GLN A 394 6.60 -9.86 -27.18
CA GLN A 394 7.10 -9.25 -28.42
C GLN A 394 6.24 -8.05 -28.85
N ASP A 395 4.92 -8.10 -28.59
CA ASP A 395 3.98 -6.99 -28.85
C ASP A 395 3.58 -6.26 -27.55
N ARG A 396 4.50 -6.15 -26.58
CA ARG A 396 4.26 -5.59 -25.26
C ARG A 396 3.89 -4.11 -25.24
N PHE A 397 4.11 -3.40 -26.34
CA PHE A 397 3.74 -1.96 -26.45
C PHE A 397 2.37 -1.73 -27.11
N ASN A 398 1.61 -2.79 -27.35
CA ASN A 398 0.29 -2.67 -27.94
C ASN A 398 -0.64 -1.85 -27.03
N PRO A 399 -1.17 -0.71 -27.51
CA PRO A 399 -2.02 0.16 -26.70
C PRO A 399 -3.31 -0.50 -26.24
N ALA A 400 -3.76 -1.55 -26.93
CA ALA A 400 -4.95 -2.31 -26.55
C ALA A 400 -4.82 -2.95 -25.16
N ILE A 401 -3.60 -3.21 -24.67
CA ILE A 401 -3.35 -3.75 -23.34
C ILE A 401 -3.90 -2.79 -22.26
N VAL A 402 -3.52 -1.52 -22.33
CA VAL A 402 -3.98 -0.50 -21.36
C VAL A 402 -5.43 -0.11 -21.62
N THR A 403 -5.85 -0.05 -22.90
CA THR A 403 -7.25 0.23 -23.28
C THR A 403 -8.22 -0.79 -22.69
N ALA A 404 -7.82 -2.07 -22.56
CA ALA A 404 -8.64 -3.11 -21.94
C ALA A 404 -9.04 -2.76 -20.50
N ALA A 405 -8.14 -2.18 -19.71
CA ALA A 405 -8.46 -1.73 -18.35
C ALA A 405 -9.39 -0.51 -18.34
N TYR A 406 -9.12 0.48 -19.18
CA TYR A 406 -9.98 1.67 -19.29
C TYR A 406 -11.40 1.34 -19.75
N SER A 407 -11.57 0.36 -20.63
CA SER A 407 -12.89 -0.11 -21.08
C SER A 407 -13.72 -0.73 -19.96
N VAL A 408 -13.06 -1.29 -18.93
CA VAL A 408 -13.73 -1.79 -17.73
C VAL A 408 -14.08 -0.62 -16.78
N LEU A 409 -13.14 0.30 -16.55
CA LEU A 409 -13.33 1.42 -15.65
C LEU A 409 -14.41 2.41 -16.13
N SER A 410 -14.49 2.67 -17.44
CA SER A 410 -15.47 3.58 -18.03
C SER A 410 -16.92 3.07 -17.98
N ARG A 411 -17.14 1.78 -17.82
CA ARG A 411 -18.47 1.18 -17.64
C ARG A 411 -19.02 1.30 -16.21
N THR A 412 -18.16 1.66 -15.29
CA THR A 412 -18.51 1.86 -13.89
C THR A 412 -18.52 3.35 -13.63
N GLU A 413 -19.64 4.04 -13.89
CA GLU A 413 -19.84 5.50 -13.74
C GLU A 413 -19.64 6.05 -12.29
N ARG A 414 -18.77 5.44 -11.48
CA ARG A 414 -18.68 5.71 -10.05
C ARG A 414 -17.58 6.68 -9.63
N LEU A 415 -16.70 7.08 -10.52
CA LEU A 415 -15.68 8.09 -10.20
C LEU A 415 -15.78 9.21 -11.25
N PRO A 416 -15.92 10.49 -10.84
CA PRO A 416 -15.90 11.60 -11.78
C PRO A 416 -14.56 11.60 -12.53
N PRO A 417 -14.54 11.99 -13.82
CA PRO A 417 -13.29 12.18 -14.55
C PRO A 417 -12.51 13.27 -13.83
N PHE A 418 -11.28 12.95 -13.42
CA PHE A 418 -10.38 13.92 -12.83
C PHE A 418 -9.90 14.88 -13.91
N GLY A 419 -10.23 16.17 -13.75
CA GLY A 419 -9.61 17.36 -14.32
C GLY A 419 -9.28 17.30 -15.82
N GLN A 420 -10.13 17.94 -16.62
CA GLN A 420 -9.67 18.61 -17.84
C GLN A 420 -8.74 19.76 -17.48
#